data_5f774e102120f3a516836b178e4f50dc
#
_entry.id   5f774e102120f3a516836b178e4f50dc
#
_cell.length_a   1.000
_cell.length_b   1.000
_cell.length_c   1.000
_cell.angle_alpha   90.00
_cell.angle_beta   90.00
_cell.angle_gamma   90.00
#
_symmetry.space_group_name_H-M   'P 1'
#
loop_
_entity.id
_entity.type
_entity.pdbx_description
1 polymer ?
#
loop_
_entity_poly.entity_id
_entity_poly.type
_entity_poly.pdbx_seq_one_letter_code
_entity_poly.pdbx_strand_id
1 'polypeptide(L)'
;EAIVTCDVAERSIDAIPQFETKIRERFPQLGSMRRGGLTDTLSLAHALEHAALGLQAQAGCPVTFSRTVQTIDEGVYQVVVEYIEEVVGRMAFDFAFALIQATLNNAPFDLAAALAELEALYEDVRLGPSTGSIVDAAVQRNIPYRRMTEGSMVQFGWGSKQKRIQAAETSDTSAIAEAIAQDKELTKNLLAAAGVSVPIGEVVTTADDAWRAAQKIGGPIVLKPKDGNQGKGVVANIQTEKEVRAGFEVTQAFGRETIVERYLPGADYRLLVVGNRLSAAARREPAQVVGDGKHTVAQLVEKENQNPLRGDGHATALTKIRFDDIALAHLASNKLSPEYVPKVGERVLLRNNANLSTGGTATDVTDDVHPDVAASAVAAAQMIGLDIAGVDILCESIYKPLEQQGGGIVEVNAAPGLRMHLKPSYGKGRAVGEDIINMMFPPGEDGRSEEHTS
;
A
#
# COMPACT_ATOMS: atom_id res chain seq x y z
N GLU A 1 14.08 26.37 2.87
CA GLU A 1 14.46 27.79 2.76
C GLU A 1 15.95 27.90 2.45
N ALA A 2 16.30 28.79 1.53
CA ALA A 2 17.68 29.10 1.16
C ALA A 2 17.86 30.63 1.04
N ILE A 3 19.04 31.10 1.36
CA ILE A 3 19.43 32.49 1.11
C ILE A 3 20.33 32.50 -0.14
N VAL A 4 19.91 33.24 -1.15
CA VAL A 4 20.57 33.33 -2.46
C VAL A 4 21.04 34.76 -2.71
N THR A 5 22.33 34.92 -2.99
CA THR A 5 22.90 36.23 -3.38
C THR A 5 23.05 36.26 -4.89
N CYS A 6 22.49 37.27 -5.52
CA CYS A 6 22.58 37.54 -6.94
C CYS A 6 23.48 38.74 -7.22
N ASP A 7 24.43 38.61 -8.13
CA ASP A 7 25.22 39.74 -8.62
C ASP A 7 24.31 40.70 -9.42
N VAL A 8 24.82 41.92 -9.66
CA VAL A 8 24.03 42.99 -10.32
C VAL A 8 23.40 42.50 -11.64
N ALA A 9 24.13 41.71 -12.45
CA ALA A 9 23.63 41.17 -13.70
C ALA A 9 22.58 40.04 -13.52
N GLU A 10 22.50 39.43 -12.35
CA GLU A 10 21.63 38.30 -12.00
C GLU A 10 20.32 38.75 -11.33
N ARG A 11 20.21 40.02 -10.97
CA ARG A 11 19.04 40.60 -10.31
C ARG A 11 17.84 40.77 -11.27
N SER A 12 18.08 40.67 -12.58
CA SER A 12 17.04 40.69 -13.58
C SER A 12 17.30 39.68 -14.70
N ILE A 13 16.42 38.67 -14.83
CA ILE A 13 16.48 37.71 -15.94
C ILE A 13 16.31 38.36 -17.33
N ASP A 14 15.68 39.57 -17.39
CA ASP A 14 15.50 40.34 -18.60
C ASP A 14 16.79 40.95 -19.09
N ALA A 15 17.76 41.19 -18.18
CA ALA A 15 19.11 41.68 -18.51
C ALA A 15 20.00 40.55 -19.10
N ILE A 16 19.61 39.28 -18.97
CA ILE A 16 20.39 38.14 -19.46
C ILE A 16 19.85 37.71 -20.85
N PRO A 17 20.66 37.79 -21.90
CA PRO A 17 20.21 37.57 -23.26
C PRO A 17 19.55 36.16 -23.43
N GLN A 18 18.26 36.16 -23.83
CA GLN A 18 17.48 34.95 -24.12
C GLN A 18 17.39 33.93 -22.96
N PHE A 19 17.60 34.34 -21.73
CA PHE A 19 17.60 33.41 -20.58
C PHE A 19 16.32 32.61 -20.47
N GLU A 20 15.16 33.27 -20.53
CA GLU A 20 13.86 32.60 -20.39
C GLU A 20 13.59 31.60 -21.55
N THR A 21 13.99 31.93 -22.76
CA THR A 21 13.90 31.02 -23.91
C THR A 21 14.81 29.80 -23.71
N LYS A 22 16.07 30.02 -23.38
CA LYS A 22 17.07 28.97 -23.21
C LYS A 22 16.75 28.01 -22.07
N ILE A 23 16.23 28.48 -20.92
CA ILE A 23 15.89 27.61 -19.81
C ILE A 23 14.66 26.76 -20.16
N ARG A 24 13.69 27.31 -20.91
CA ARG A 24 12.51 26.55 -21.36
C ARG A 24 12.86 25.53 -22.44
N GLU A 25 13.80 25.80 -23.29
CA GLU A 25 14.30 24.79 -24.23
C GLU A 25 14.90 23.59 -23.50
N ARG A 26 15.55 23.81 -22.34
CA ARG A 26 16.13 22.75 -21.49
C ARG A 26 15.09 22.09 -20.59
N PHE A 27 14.08 22.83 -20.15
CA PHE A 27 13.01 22.35 -19.29
C PHE A 27 11.66 22.83 -19.82
N PRO A 28 11.09 22.17 -20.84
CA PRO A 28 9.86 22.59 -21.51
C PRO A 28 8.63 22.69 -20.58
N GLN A 29 8.59 21.87 -19.52
CA GLN A 29 7.51 21.84 -18.53
C GLN A 29 7.60 23.00 -17.52
N LEU A 30 8.71 23.72 -17.49
CA LEU A 30 8.86 24.91 -16.65
C LEU A 30 7.90 26.00 -17.18
N GLY A 31 6.77 26.17 -16.57
CA GLY A 31 5.75 27.13 -16.97
C GLY A 31 6.27 28.58 -17.04
N SER A 32 5.39 29.53 -17.27
CA SER A 32 5.78 30.95 -17.19
C SER A 32 6.20 31.30 -15.77
N MET A 33 7.41 31.82 -15.61
CA MET A 33 7.89 32.35 -14.34
C MET A 33 7.16 33.67 -13.97
N ARG A 34 6.52 34.32 -14.96
CA ARG A 34 5.75 35.55 -14.77
C ARG A 34 4.31 35.23 -14.42
N ARG A 35 3.89 35.67 -13.26
CA ARG A 35 2.46 35.70 -12.89
C ARG A 35 1.82 36.89 -13.62
N GLY A 36 0.81 36.65 -14.43
CA GLY A 36 0.18 37.66 -15.32
C GLY A 36 -0.13 38.95 -14.57
N GLY A 37 0.32 40.07 -15.14
CA GLY A 37 0.04 41.43 -14.67
C GLY A 37 1.04 42.01 -13.68
N LEU A 38 2.06 41.30 -13.23
CA LEU A 38 3.13 41.85 -12.39
C LEU A 38 4.28 42.37 -13.26
N THR A 39 4.64 43.63 -13.04
CA THR A 39 5.78 44.33 -13.68
C THR A 39 7.08 44.08 -12.88
N ASP A 40 7.06 43.14 -11.91
CA ASP A 40 8.18 42.93 -11.04
C ASP A 40 9.36 42.31 -11.78
N THR A 41 10.53 42.84 -11.50
CA THR A 41 11.81 42.34 -12.02
C THR A 41 12.10 40.99 -11.39
N LEU A 42 12.11 39.91 -12.20
CA LEU A 42 12.45 38.56 -11.75
C LEU A 42 13.98 38.39 -11.73
N SER A 43 14.53 37.94 -10.60
CA SER A 43 15.95 37.59 -10.46
C SER A 43 16.20 36.12 -10.81
N LEU A 44 17.49 35.72 -10.91
CA LEU A 44 17.85 34.31 -11.00
C LEU A 44 17.41 33.49 -9.77
N ALA A 45 17.27 34.16 -8.59
CA ALA A 45 16.69 33.48 -7.42
C ALA A 45 15.24 33.06 -7.63
N HIS A 46 14.43 33.85 -8.35
CA HIS A 46 13.06 33.43 -8.76
C HIS A 46 13.12 32.28 -9.77
N ALA A 47 14.05 32.33 -10.73
CA ALA A 47 14.21 31.21 -11.68
C ALA A 47 14.59 29.91 -10.97
N LEU A 48 15.46 29.99 -9.94
CA LEU A 48 15.85 28.85 -9.10
C LEU A 48 14.66 28.25 -8.33
N GLU A 49 13.84 29.10 -7.73
CA GLU A 49 12.59 28.73 -7.06
C GLU A 49 11.68 27.92 -7.98
N HIS A 50 11.37 28.50 -9.15
CA HIS A 50 10.47 27.87 -10.12
C HIS A 50 11.03 26.55 -10.67
N ALA A 51 12.34 26.50 -10.96
CA ALA A 51 12.98 25.30 -11.44
C ALA A 51 12.99 24.19 -10.37
N ALA A 52 13.30 24.50 -9.11
CA ALA A 52 13.33 23.54 -8.02
C ALA A 52 11.93 22.95 -7.72
N LEU A 53 10.89 23.80 -7.73
CA LEU A 53 9.51 23.33 -7.60
C LEU A 53 9.09 22.46 -8.79
N GLY A 54 9.39 22.95 -10.02
CA GLY A 54 9.04 22.23 -11.26
C GLY A 54 9.71 20.86 -11.38
N LEU A 55 10.97 20.71 -11.00
CA LEU A 55 11.68 19.43 -10.99
C LEU A 55 11.03 18.43 -10.03
N GLN A 56 10.70 18.86 -8.80
CA GLN A 56 9.97 18.01 -7.85
C GLN A 56 8.60 17.58 -8.40
N ALA A 57 7.84 18.53 -8.96
CA ALA A 57 6.52 18.24 -9.52
C ALA A 57 6.59 17.25 -10.69
N GLN A 58 7.60 17.37 -11.57
CA GLN A 58 7.81 16.42 -12.67
C GLN A 58 8.29 15.04 -12.17
N ALA A 59 9.02 14.98 -11.07
CA ALA A 59 9.39 13.73 -10.40
C ALA A 59 8.22 13.10 -9.61
N GLY A 60 7.00 13.65 -9.70
CA GLY A 60 5.80 13.11 -9.08
C GLY A 60 5.55 13.54 -7.65
N CYS A 61 6.31 14.51 -7.11
CA CYS A 61 6.05 15.06 -5.78
C CYS A 61 4.84 16.00 -5.82
N PRO A 62 3.86 15.87 -4.89
CA PRO A 62 2.68 16.73 -4.86
C PRO A 62 2.97 18.07 -4.19
N VAL A 63 3.87 18.85 -4.79
CA VAL A 63 4.28 20.19 -4.32
C VAL A 63 3.69 21.27 -5.20
N THR A 64 3.27 22.40 -4.60
CA THR A 64 2.57 23.48 -5.30
C THR A 64 3.03 24.87 -4.87
N PHE A 65 3.75 24.98 -3.74
CA PHE A 65 4.10 26.28 -3.17
C PHE A 65 5.59 26.58 -3.29
N SER A 66 5.86 27.77 -3.77
CA SER A 66 7.18 28.39 -3.70
C SER A 66 7.06 29.92 -3.60
N ARG A 67 8.07 30.56 -3.05
CA ARG A 67 8.11 32.01 -2.92
C ARG A 67 9.55 32.54 -2.79
N THR A 68 9.87 33.57 -3.55
CA THR A 68 11.12 34.33 -3.41
C THR A 68 10.80 35.75 -3.01
N VAL A 69 11.54 36.26 -2.01
CA VAL A 69 11.43 37.63 -1.48
C VAL A 69 12.82 38.24 -1.34
N GLN A 70 12.99 39.44 -1.83
CA GLN A 70 14.23 40.20 -1.57
C GLN A 70 14.30 40.59 -0.08
N THR A 71 15.45 40.40 0.51
CA THR A 71 15.72 40.79 1.90
C THR A 71 15.96 42.31 2.01
N ILE A 72 16.32 42.78 3.19
CA ILE A 72 16.76 44.20 3.39
C ILE A 72 18.06 44.52 2.67
N ASP A 73 18.88 43.51 2.39
CA ASP A 73 20.14 43.63 1.67
C ASP A 73 19.90 43.53 0.17
N GLU A 74 20.37 44.48 -0.59
CA GLU A 74 20.17 44.53 -2.03
C GLU A 74 20.86 43.36 -2.73
N GLY A 75 20.11 42.60 -3.57
CA GLY A 75 20.61 41.43 -4.27
C GLY A 75 20.62 40.15 -3.44
N VAL A 76 20.14 40.19 -2.21
CA VAL A 76 20.01 39.01 -1.35
C VAL A 76 18.53 38.61 -1.26
N TYR A 77 18.24 37.37 -1.60
CA TYR A 77 16.88 36.83 -1.69
C TYR A 77 16.70 35.64 -0.74
N GLN A 78 15.54 35.61 -0.09
CA GLN A 78 15.05 34.45 0.63
C GLN A 78 14.19 33.60 -0.33
N VAL A 79 14.62 32.38 -0.61
CA VAL A 79 13.96 31.44 -1.50
C VAL A 79 13.33 30.35 -0.65
N VAL A 80 12.03 30.19 -0.77
CA VAL A 80 11.25 29.14 -0.09
C VAL A 80 10.65 28.25 -1.15
N VAL A 81 10.90 26.94 -1.06
CA VAL A 81 10.35 25.91 -1.94
C VAL A 81 9.76 24.81 -1.07
N GLU A 82 8.52 24.45 -1.34
CA GLU A 82 7.85 23.32 -0.70
C GLU A 82 8.53 22.02 -1.04
N TYR A 83 8.56 21.08 -0.10
CA TYR A 83 8.96 19.70 -0.32
C TYR A 83 8.09 18.76 0.54
N ILE A 84 7.96 17.51 0.10
CA ILE A 84 7.36 16.43 0.88
C ILE A 84 8.45 15.66 1.64
N GLU A 85 9.55 15.34 0.94
CA GLU A 85 10.73 14.69 1.50
C GLU A 85 11.93 15.63 1.37
N GLU A 86 12.56 15.95 2.49
CA GLU A 86 13.64 16.97 2.53
C GLU A 86 14.81 16.64 1.59
N VAL A 87 15.21 15.36 1.53
CA VAL A 87 16.31 14.93 0.67
C VAL A 87 16.00 15.13 -0.82
N VAL A 88 14.74 14.91 -1.23
CA VAL A 88 14.27 15.16 -2.60
C VAL A 88 14.23 16.64 -2.90
N GLY A 89 13.72 17.45 -1.96
CA GLY A 89 13.71 18.92 -2.09
C GLY A 89 15.11 19.51 -2.23
N ARG A 90 16.07 19.02 -1.46
CA ARG A 90 17.48 19.44 -1.55
C ARG A 90 18.10 19.05 -2.90
N MET A 91 17.95 17.79 -3.33
CA MET A 91 18.46 17.36 -4.64
C MET A 91 17.83 18.14 -5.79
N ALA A 92 16.52 18.39 -5.75
CA ALA A 92 15.85 19.23 -6.76
C ALA A 92 16.37 20.65 -6.79
N PHE A 93 16.73 21.22 -5.64
CA PHE A 93 17.34 22.53 -5.54
C PHE A 93 18.74 22.56 -6.18
N ASP A 94 19.57 21.53 -5.93
CA ASP A 94 20.90 21.40 -6.52
C ASP A 94 20.80 21.20 -8.05
N PHE A 95 19.88 20.40 -8.55
CA PHE A 95 19.64 20.26 -9.98
C PHE A 95 19.10 21.54 -10.63
N ALA A 96 18.24 22.29 -9.94
CA ALA A 96 17.76 23.58 -10.41
C ALA A 96 18.92 24.60 -10.54
N PHE A 97 19.82 24.60 -9.57
CA PHE A 97 21.03 25.43 -9.63
C PHE A 97 21.92 25.02 -10.82
N ALA A 98 22.16 23.72 -11.00
CA ALA A 98 22.95 23.21 -12.13
C ALA A 98 22.28 23.53 -13.50
N LEU A 99 20.97 23.45 -13.61
CA LEU A 99 20.19 23.85 -14.79
C LEU A 99 20.36 25.34 -15.12
N ILE A 100 20.30 26.19 -14.12
CA ILE A 100 20.52 27.64 -14.29
C ILE A 100 21.96 27.90 -14.76
N GLN A 101 22.96 27.30 -14.12
CA GLN A 101 24.36 27.46 -14.50
C GLN A 101 24.61 26.95 -15.93
N ALA A 102 24.02 25.82 -16.31
CA ALA A 102 24.10 25.30 -17.67
C ALA A 102 23.43 26.26 -18.69
N THR A 103 22.34 26.92 -18.29
CA THR A 103 21.62 27.89 -19.14
C THR A 103 22.46 29.14 -19.37
N LEU A 104 23.09 29.68 -18.31
CA LEU A 104 23.95 30.85 -18.37
C LEU A 104 25.21 30.62 -19.22
N ASN A 105 25.81 29.45 -19.05
CA ASN A 105 27.08 29.09 -19.71
C ASN A 105 26.89 28.39 -21.07
N ASN A 106 25.67 28.24 -21.56
CA ASN A 106 25.35 27.46 -22.76
C ASN A 106 25.87 26.01 -22.70
N ALA A 107 26.01 25.45 -21.50
CA ALA A 107 26.46 24.08 -21.28
C ALA A 107 25.29 23.07 -21.42
N PRO A 108 25.58 21.80 -21.72
CA PRO A 108 24.54 20.76 -21.71
C PRO A 108 24.01 20.52 -20.29
N PHE A 109 22.72 20.16 -20.21
CA PHE A 109 22.08 19.67 -19.01
C PHE A 109 21.18 18.49 -19.39
N ASP A 110 21.36 17.34 -18.75
CA ASP A 110 20.55 16.16 -18.98
C ASP A 110 19.34 16.16 -18.03
N LEU A 111 18.25 16.77 -18.50
CA LEU A 111 17.00 16.83 -17.74
C LEU A 111 16.42 15.43 -17.48
N ALA A 112 16.53 14.51 -18.43
CA ALA A 112 15.95 13.18 -18.29
C ALA A 112 16.67 12.37 -17.21
N ALA A 113 18.00 12.45 -17.14
CA ALA A 113 18.79 11.82 -16.09
C ALA A 113 18.48 12.45 -14.70
N ALA A 114 18.40 13.78 -14.60
CA ALA A 114 18.08 14.46 -13.35
C ALA A 114 16.68 14.10 -12.84
N LEU A 115 15.67 14.03 -13.72
CA LEU A 115 14.33 13.61 -13.35
C LEU A 115 14.28 12.14 -12.92
N ALA A 116 14.95 11.24 -13.65
CA ALA A 116 15.00 9.82 -13.29
C ALA A 116 15.65 9.61 -11.91
N GLU A 117 16.69 10.36 -11.58
CA GLU A 117 17.35 10.30 -10.27
C GLU A 117 16.44 10.83 -9.15
N LEU A 118 15.72 11.94 -9.39
CA LEU A 118 14.72 12.47 -8.44
C LEU A 118 13.56 11.52 -8.24
N GLU A 119 13.02 10.92 -9.31
CA GLU A 119 11.96 9.92 -9.24
C GLU A 119 12.39 8.70 -8.42
N ALA A 120 13.60 8.17 -8.69
CA ALA A 120 14.13 7.03 -7.97
C ALA A 120 14.31 7.34 -6.48
N LEU A 121 14.86 8.51 -6.14
CA LEU A 121 15.01 8.93 -4.75
C LEU A 121 13.65 9.11 -4.07
N TYR A 122 12.67 9.76 -4.74
CA TYR A 122 11.34 9.97 -4.19
C TYR A 122 10.63 8.64 -3.92
N GLU A 123 10.69 7.69 -4.86
CA GLU A 123 10.11 6.35 -4.67
C GLU A 123 10.76 5.57 -3.52
N ASP A 124 12.04 5.78 -3.26
CA ASP A 124 12.78 5.12 -2.17
C ASP A 124 12.41 5.69 -0.79
N VAL A 125 12.29 7.01 -0.69
CA VAL A 125 12.13 7.69 0.61
C VAL A 125 10.69 8.01 0.97
N ARG A 126 9.74 8.06 0.04
CA ARG A 126 8.35 8.43 0.31
C ARG A 126 7.65 7.43 1.23
N LEU A 127 6.66 7.91 1.95
CA LEU A 127 5.79 7.03 2.72
C LEU A 127 5.05 6.06 1.81
N GLY A 128 5.02 4.78 2.21
CA GLY A 128 4.20 3.79 1.52
C GLY A 128 2.70 4.18 1.49
N PRO A 129 1.91 3.64 0.55
CA PRO A 129 0.53 4.09 0.29
C PRO A 129 -0.39 4.00 1.52
N SER A 130 -0.17 3.06 2.43
CA SER A 130 -0.96 2.94 3.66
C SER A 130 -0.70 4.12 4.59
N THR A 131 0.55 4.34 4.98
CA THR A 131 0.93 5.44 5.90
C THR A 131 0.70 6.79 5.24
N GLY A 132 1.02 6.94 3.96
CA GLY A 132 0.81 8.17 3.19
C GLY A 132 -0.66 8.61 3.20
N SER A 133 -1.60 7.69 2.98
CA SER A 133 -3.04 8.03 3.00
C SER A 133 -3.54 8.52 4.36
N ILE A 134 -2.95 8.02 5.46
CA ILE A 134 -3.29 8.48 6.81
C ILE A 134 -2.70 9.88 7.04
N VAL A 135 -1.47 10.12 6.58
CA VAL A 135 -0.84 11.46 6.65
C VAL A 135 -1.62 12.48 5.83
N ASP A 136 -2.02 12.14 4.60
CA ASP A 136 -2.83 13.01 3.73
C ASP A 136 -4.15 13.40 4.41
N ALA A 137 -4.83 12.45 5.04
CA ALA A 137 -6.05 12.71 5.80
C ALA A 137 -5.81 13.63 7.01
N ALA A 138 -4.69 13.50 7.69
CA ALA A 138 -4.31 14.38 8.79
C ALA A 138 -4.05 15.82 8.29
N VAL A 139 -3.33 15.96 7.17
CA VAL A 139 -3.04 17.26 6.53
C VAL A 139 -4.33 17.96 6.12
N GLN A 140 -5.27 17.25 5.51
CA GLN A 140 -6.59 17.80 5.12
C GLN A 140 -7.38 18.35 6.32
N ARG A 141 -7.17 17.77 7.51
CA ARG A 141 -7.78 18.23 8.77
C ARG A 141 -6.92 19.23 9.53
N ASN A 142 -5.81 19.72 8.95
CA ASN A 142 -4.83 20.60 9.62
C ASN A 142 -4.24 20.00 10.91
N ILE A 143 -4.22 18.67 11.04
CA ILE A 143 -3.55 17.97 12.15
C ILE A 143 -2.05 17.96 11.85
N PRO A 144 -1.20 18.56 12.70
CA PRO A 144 0.23 18.57 12.46
C PRO A 144 0.81 17.17 12.56
N TYR A 145 1.81 16.88 11.74
CA TYR A 145 2.49 15.59 11.77
C TYR A 145 4.02 15.76 11.68
N ARG A 146 4.70 14.72 12.10
CA ARG A 146 6.16 14.59 11.98
C ARG A 146 6.52 13.13 11.71
N ARG A 147 7.30 12.89 10.65
CA ARG A 147 7.94 11.59 10.43
C ARG A 147 9.04 11.39 11.48
N MET A 148 9.05 10.26 12.18
CA MET A 148 9.92 10.01 13.32
C MET A 148 11.17 9.23 12.94
N THR A 149 11.09 8.45 11.86
CA THR A 149 12.16 7.59 11.36
C THR A 149 12.17 7.61 9.84
N GLU A 150 13.18 7.06 9.20
CA GLU A 150 13.21 6.85 7.75
C GLU A 150 12.13 5.83 7.29
N GLY A 151 11.60 5.01 8.19
CA GLY A 151 10.50 4.08 7.94
C GLY A 151 9.11 4.75 7.98
N SER A 152 8.12 3.99 8.41
CA SER A 152 6.70 4.38 8.41
C SER A 152 6.19 4.95 9.73
N MET A 153 7.06 5.22 10.71
CA MET A 153 6.65 5.78 11.99
C MET A 153 6.38 7.29 11.86
N VAL A 154 5.13 7.68 12.14
CA VAL A 154 4.69 9.07 12.08
C VAL A 154 4.01 9.44 13.40
N GLN A 155 4.32 10.61 13.92
CA GLN A 155 3.61 11.25 15.03
C GLN A 155 2.63 12.28 14.48
N PHE A 156 1.40 12.25 14.96
CA PHE A 156 0.37 13.26 14.74
C PHE A 156 0.12 14.02 16.03
N GLY A 157 -0.16 15.32 15.91
CA GLY A 157 -0.43 16.19 17.05
C GLY A 157 0.81 16.47 17.92
N TRP A 158 0.59 17.26 18.96
CA TRP A 158 1.63 17.73 19.87
C TRP A 158 1.23 17.57 21.34
N GLY A 159 2.23 17.54 22.21
CA GLY A 159 2.06 17.50 23.66
C GLY A 159 1.25 16.30 24.12
N SER A 160 0.28 16.52 25.01
CA SER A 160 -0.55 15.46 25.59
C SER A 160 -1.52 14.82 24.59
N LYS A 161 -1.79 15.47 23.45
CA LYS A 161 -2.68 14.97 22.39
C LYS A 161 -1.97 14.25 21.27
N GLN A 162 -0.65 14.08 21.37
CA GLN A 162 0.11 13.37 20.34
C GLN A 162 -0.30 11.88 20.26
N LYS A 163 -0.41 11.38 19.03
CA LYS A 163 -0.60 9.97 18.72
C LYS A 163 0.40 9.52 17.67
N ARG A 164 0.68 8.24 17.61
CA ARG A 164 1.67 7.70 16.64
C ARG A 164 1.05 6.58 15.85
N ILE A 165 1.57 6.42 14.65
CA ILE A 165 1.32 5.25 13.83
C ILE A 165 2.64 4.65 13.34
N GLN A 166 2.61 3.36 13.06
CA GLN A 166 3.62 2.65 12.29
C GLN A 166 2.90 1.75 11.30
N ALA A 167 3.09 1.98 9.99
CA ALA A 167 2.26 1.38 8.95
C ALA A 167 0.76 1.73 9.15
N ALA A 168 -0.08 0.76 9.52
CA ALA A 168 -1.48 0.93 9.90
C ALA A 168 -1.75 0.41 11.32
N GLU A 169 -0.79 0.56 12.22
CA GLU A 169 -0.94 0.37 13.67
C GLU A 169 -0.86 1.70 14.38
N THR A 170 -1.64 1.88 15.43
CA THR A 170 -1.63 3.09 16.23
C THR A 170 -0.91 2.88 17.57
N SER A 171 -0.58 3.98 18.26
CA SER A 171 -0.07 3.90 19.63
C SER A 171 -1.05 3.32 20.64
N ASP A 172 -2.33 3.17 20.26
CA ASP A 172 -3.39 2.59 21.10
C ASP A 172 -3.55 1.09 20.83
N THR A 173 -2.93 0.54 19.76
CA THR A 173 -2.91 -0.91 19.49
C THR A 173 -2.13 -1.63 20.59
N SER A 174 -2.80 -2.58 21.24
CA SER A 174 -2.20 -3.33 22.35
C SER A 174 -1.23 -4.40 21.84
N ALA A 175 -0.03 -4.48 22.42
CA ALA A 175 0.91 -5.57 22.16
C ALA A 175 0.31 -6.96 22.47
N ILE A 176 -0.66 -7.04 23.41
CA ILE A 176 -1.38 -8.27 23.69
C ILE A 176 -2.31 -8.63 22.53
N ALA A 177 -3.01 -7.64 21.96
CA ALA A 177 -3.87 -7.85 20.79
C ALA A 177 -3.06 -8.30 19.57
N GLU A 178 -1.90 -7.71 19.36
CA GLU A 178 -0.98 -8.12 18.30
C GLU A 178 -0.51 -9.57 18.50
N ALA A 179 -0.09 -9.95 19.72
CA ALA A 179 0.31 -11.30 20.03
C ALA A 179 -0.83 -12.32 19.83
N ILE A 180 -2.07 -11.97 20.18
CA ILE A 180 -3.24 -12.81 19.92
C ILE A 180 -3.46 -12.96 18.40
N ALA A 181 -3.40 -11.88 17.63
CA ALA A 181 -3.58 -11.91 16.18
C ALA A 181 -2.54 -12.78 15.47
N GLN A 182 -1.31 -12.85 16.01
CA GLN A 182 -0.25 -13.71 15.49
C GLN A 182 -0.47 -15.20 15.81
N ASP A 183 -1.17 -15.53 16.88
CA ASP A 183 -1.53 -16.91 17.25
C ASP A 183 -2.86 -17.33 16.61
N LYS A 184 -2.77 -18.06 15.50
CA LYS A 184 -3.94 -18.49 14.72
C LYS A 184 -4.89 -19.41 15.49
N GLU A 185 -4.36 -20.23 16.40
CA GLU A 185 -5.17 -21.13 17.23
C GLU A 185 -5.93 -20.36 18.30
N LEU A 186 -5.21 -19.50 19.06
CA LEU A 186 -5.80 -18.67 20.08
C LEU A 186 -6.86 -17.73 19.49
N THR A 187 -6.55 -17.06 18.38
CA THR A 187 -7.48 -16.21 17.63
C THR A 187 -8.78 -16.97 17.32
N LYS A 188 -8.70 -18.15 16.71
CA LYS A 188 -9.91 -18.94 16.38
C LYS A 188 -10.70 -19.37 17.61
N ASN A 189 -10.00 -19.79 18.67
CA ASN A 189 -10.67 -20.20 19.91
C ASN A 189 -11.46 -19.03 20.53
N LEU A 190 -10.88 -17.82 20.56
CA LEU A 190 -11.54 -16.63 21.06
C LEU A 190 -12.75 -16.26 20.19
N LEU A 191 -12.60 -16.26 18.88
CA LEU A 191 -13.68 -15.96 17.94
C LEU A 191 -14.83 -16.98 18.03
N ALA A 192 -14.51 -18.27 18.08
CA ALA A 192 -15.49 -19.33 18.26
C ALA A 192 -16.27 -19.20 19.59
N ALA A 193 -15.57 -18.87 20.69
CA ALA A 193 -16.17 -18.64 21.99
C ALA A 193 -17.12 -17.42 21.99
N ALA A 194 -16.86 -16.43 21.12
CA ALA A 194 -17.72 -15.27 20.92
C ALA A 194 -18.89 -15.52 19.95
N GLY A 195 -19.02 -16.74 19.40
CA GLY A 195 -20.06 -17.09 18.44
C GLY A 195 -19.77 -16.58 17.02
N VAL A 196 -18.56 -16.15 16.72
CA VAL A 196 -18.15 -15.75 15.37
C VAL A 196 -17.86 -17.02 14.54
N SER A 197 -18.38 -17.06 13.32
CA SER A 197 -18.16 -18.19 12.40
C SER A 197 -16.69 -18.31 12.00
N VAL A 198 -16.05 -19.42 12.38
CA VAL A 198 -14.67 -19.77 12.03
C VAL A 198 -14.60 -21.21 11.54
N PRO A 199 -13.62 -21.62 10.72
CA PRO A 199 -13.47 -23.01 10.31
C PRO A 199 -13.17 -23.90 11.53
N ILE A 200 -13.93 -24.96 11.68
CA ILE A 200 -13.70 -25.98 12.73
C ILE A 200 -12.40 -26.70 12.42
N GLY A 201 -11.53 -26.84 13.43
CA GLY A 201 -10.24 -27.49 13.26
C GLY A 201 -9.50 -27.70 14.56
N GLU A 202 -8.37 -28.39 14.48
CA GLU A 202 -7.48 -28.66 15.59
C GLU A 202 -6.02 -28.72 15.14
N VAL A 203 -5.09 -28.52 16.09
CA VAL A 203 -3.64 -28.63 15.85
C VAL A 203 -3.21 -30.06 16.06
N VAL A 204 -2.38 -30.58 15.18
CA VAL A 204 -1.86 -31.96 15.21
C VAL A 204 -0.37 -32.00 14.95
N THR A 205 0.28 -33.07 15.44
CA THR A 205 1.73 -33.27 15.29
C THR A 205 2.10 -34.55 14.56
N THR A 206 1.12 -35.39 14.23
CA THR A 206 1.33 -36.62 13.47
C THR A 206 0.33 -36.77 12.30
N ALA A 207 0.73 -37.52 11.29
CA ALA A 207 -0.15 -37.80 10.16
C ALA A 207 -1.41 -38.61 10.56
N ASP A 208 -1.29 -39.48 11.57
CA ASP A 208 -2.40 -40.26 12.09
C ASP A 208 -3.41 -39.37 12.83
N ASP A 209 -2.94 -38.39 13.59
CA ASP A 209 -3.80 -37.39 14.21
C ASP A 209 -4.47 -36.52 13.16
N ALA A 210 -3.74 -36.13 12.11
CA ALA A 210 -4.30 -35.36 11.01
C ALA A 210 -5.46 -36.11 10.31
N TRP A 211 -5.29 -37.41 10.09
CA TRP A 211 -6.35 -38.23 9.51
C TRP A 211 -7.55 -38.36 10.47
N ARG A 212 -7.31 -38.58 11.77
CA ARG A 212 -8.40 -38.61 12.77
C ARG A 212 -9.17 -37.29 12.82
N ALA A 213 -8.45 -36.18 12.80
CA ALA A 213 -9.06 -34.85 12.75
C ALA A 213 -9.91 -34.65 11.48
N ALA A 214 -9.41 -35.06 10.33
CA ALA A 214 -10.15 -35.02 9.06
C ALA A 214 -11.44 -35.84 9.10
N GLN A 215 -11.41 -37.05 9.66
CA GLN A 215 -12.59 -37.88 9.85
C GLN A 215 -13.63 -37.22 10.77
N LYS A 216 -13.19 -36.58 11.86
CA LYS A 216 -14.05 -35.88 12.81
C LYS A 216 -14.70 -34.64 12.19
N ILE A 217 -14.00 -33.91 11.34
CA ILE A 217 -14.52 -32.76 10.60
C ILE A 217 -15.57 -33.18 9.57
N GLY A 218 -15.42 -34.38 8.96
CA GLY A 218 -16.42 -34.99 8.10
C GLY A 218 -16.67 -34.29 6.77
N GLY A 219 -15.62 -33.77 6.11
CA GLY A 219 -15.72 -33.11 4.79
C GLY A 219 -14.35 -32.75 4.26
N PRO A 220 -14.26 -32.02 3.15
CA PRO A 220 -12.99 -31.51 2.66
C PRO A 220 -12.29 -30.67 3.73
N ILE A 221 -10.97 -30.84 3.85
CA ILE A 221 -10.15 -30.13 4.82
C ILE A 221 -9.04 -29.31 4.18
N VAL A 222 -8.46 -28.44 4.98
CA VAL A 222 -7.22 -27.71 4.71
C VAL A 222 -6.18 -28.15 5.74
N LEU A 223 -4.97 -28.40 5.28
CA LEU A 223 -3.78 -28.54 6.11
C LEU A 223 -2.90 -27.31 5.95
N LYS A 224 -2.45 -26.74 7.06
CA LYS A 224 -1.55 -25.58 7.05
C LYS A 224 -0.60 -25.61 8.23
N PRO A 225 0.66 -25.12 8.07
CA PRO A 225 1.56 -24.98 9.19
C PRO A 225 0.98 -23.98 10.22
N LYS A 226 1.11 -24.26 11.52
CA LYS A 226 0.64 -23.36 12.57
C LYS A 226 1.35 -21.99 12.50
N ASP A 227 2.67 -22.01 12.34
CA ASP A 227 3.52 -20.82 12.31
C ASP A 227 3.74 -20.29 10.87
N GLY A 228 3.04 -20.85 9.88
CA GLY A 228 3.18 -20.46 8.48
C GLY A 228 2.50 -19.12 8.16
N ASN A 229 3.10 -18.37 7.24
CA ASN A 229 2.55 -17.12 6.71
C ASN A 229 2.47 -17.14 5.17
N GLN A 230 1.74 -16.19 4.60
CA GLN A 230 1.60 -15.97 3.15
C GLN A 230 1.13 -17.21 2.36
N GLY A 231 0.44 -18.17 3.00
CA GLY A 231 -0.06 -19.39 2.35
C GLY A 231 1.01 -20.44 2.04
N LYS A 232 2.23 -20.31 2.57
CA LYS A 232 3.29 -21.32 2.39
C LYS A 232 2.91 -22.61 3.12
N GLY A 233 3.07 -23.76 2.44
CA GLY A 233 2.75 -25.06 3.01
C GLY A 233 1.26 -25.36 3.19
N VAL A 234 0.36 -24.53 2.65
CA VAL A 234 -1.09 -24.76 2.70
C VAL A 234 -1.51 -25.74 1.61
N VAL A 235 -2.20 -26.82 2.01
CA VAL A 235 -2.82 -27.81 1.11
C VAL A 235 -4.32 -27.84 1.37
N ALA A 236 -5.13 -27.49 0.38
CA ALA A 236 -6.56 -27.29 0.53
C ALA A 236 -7.40 -28.30 -0.27
N ASN A 237 -8.67 -28.46 0.12
CA ASN A 237 -9.66 -29.35 -0.52
C ASN A 237 -9.24 -30.82 -0.52
N ILE A 238 -8.69 -31.27 0.59
CA ILE A 238 -8.24 -32.65 0.81
C ILE A 238 -9.42 -33.50 1.29
N GLN A 239 -9.61 -34.71 0.75
CA GLN A 239 -10.75 -35.57 1.07
C GLN A 239 -10.37 -36.99 1.46
N THR A 240 -9.20 -37.48 1.06
CA THR A 240 -8.80 -38.86 1.24
C THR A 240 -7.63 -38.99 2.22
N GLU A 241 -7.51 -40.16 2.90
CA GLU A 241 -6.41 -40.45 3.78
C GLU A 241 -5.03 -40.26 3.12
N LYS A 242 -4.91 -40.74 1.88
CA LYS A 242 -3.68 -40.60 1.09
C LYS A 242 -3.27 -39.13 0.90
N GLU A 243 -4.24 -38.28 0.58
CA GLU A 243 -4.02 -36.85 0.41
C GLU A 243 -3.69 -36.19 1.74
N VAL A 244 -4.35 -36.57 2.84
CA VAL A 244 -4.05 -36.04 4.18
C VAL A 244 -2.61 -36.35 4.58
N ARG A 245 -2.15 -37.60 4.40
CA ARG A 245 -0.79 -37.99 4.72
C ARG A 245 0.24 -37.24 3.86
N ALA A 246 0.02 -37.18 2.56
CA ALA A 246 0.88 -36.42 1.66
C ALA A 246 0.86 -34.91 1.97
N GLY A 247 -0.30 -34.33 2.26
CA GLY A 247 -0.42 -32.93 2.65
C GLY A 247 0.24 -32.63 3.98
N PHE A 248 0.19 -33.56 4.96
CA PHE A 248 0.87 -33.42 6.22
C PHE A 248 2.40 -33.36 6.05
N GLU A 249 2.98 -34.18 5.18
CA GLU A 249 4.41 -34.12 4.85
C GLU A 249 4.79 -32.75 4.25
N VAL A 250 3.95 -32.18 3.41
CA VAL A 250 4.16 -30.84 2.85
C VAL A 250 4.18 -29.78 3.96
N THR A 251 3.24 -29.85 4.91
CA THR A 251 3.18 -28.87 6.01
C THR A 251 4.38 -28.98 6.95
N GLN A 252 4.88 -30.19 7.19
CA GLN A 252 6.03 -30.45 8.05
C GLN A 252 7.34 -29.83 7.55
N ALA A 253 7.44 -29.53 6.26
CA ALA A 253 8.58 -28.80 5.70
C ALA A 253 8.64 -27.32 6.20
N PHE A 254 7.54 -26.80 6.75
CA PHE A 254 7.39 -25.40 7.18
C PHE A 254 7.18 -25.24 8.70
N GLY A 255 7.00 -26.31 9.46
CA GLY A 255 6.79 -26.26 10.91
C GLY A 255 6.43 -27.62 11.49
N ARG A 256 6.58 -27.77 12.81
CA ARG A 256 6.31 -29.05 13.50
C ARG A 256 4.82 -29.31 13.75
N GLU A 257 4.03 -28.25 13.88
CA GLU A 257 2.60 -28.32 14.18
C GLU A 257 1.81 -27.96 12.93
N THR A 258 0.81 -28.80 12.64
CA THR A 258 -0.09 -28.63 11.49
C THR A 258 -1.50 -28.36 12.00
N ILE A 259 -2.14 -27.33 11.47
CA ILE A 259 -3.57 -27.08 11.66
C ILE A 259 -4.33 -27.87 10.61
N VAL A 260 -5.27 -28.71 11.07
CA VAL A 260 -6.28 -29.40 10.25
C VAL A 260 -7.59 -28.67 10.46
N GLU A 261 -8.18 -28.12 9.40
CA GLU A 261 -9.45 -27.39 9.51
C GLU A 261 -10.39 -27.68 8.33
N ARG A 262 -11.68 -27.45 8.54
CA ARG A 262 -12.69 -27.56 7.48
C ARG A 262 -12.34 -26.64 6.33
N TYR A 263 -12.36 -27.16 5.12
CA TYR A 263 -12.28 -26.36 3.90
C TYR A 263 -13.53 -25.50 3.75
N LEU A 264 -13.36 -24.21 3.59
CA LEU A 264 -14.43 -23.27 3.28
C LEU A 264 -14.41 -22.95 1.79
N PRO A 265 -15.47 -23.28 1.04
CA PRO A 265 -15.56 -22.93 -0.37
C PRO A 265 -15.88 -21.45 -0.56
N GLY A 266 -15.54 -20.90 -1.72
CA GLY A 266 -15.95 -19.58 -2.11
C GLY A 266 -14.79 -18.64 -2.42
N ALA A 267 -15.08 -17.34 -2.37
CA ALA A 267 -14.14 -16.28 -2.65
C ALA A 267 -13.46 -15.78 -1.37
N ASP A 268 -12.29 -15.22 -1.56
CA ASP A 268 -11.47 -14.61 -0.51
C ASP A 268 -11.80 -13.11 -0.40
N TYR A 269 -12.17 -12.69 0.79
CA TYR A 269 -12.49 -11.29 1.08
C TYR A 269 -11.61 -10.76 2.22
N ARG A 270 -11.08 -9.56 2.05
CA ARG A 270 -10.43 -8.77 3.10
C ARG A 270 -11.35 -7.65 3.54
N LEU A 271 -11.79 -7.68 4.79
CA LEU A 271 -12.57 -6.62 5.41
C LEU A 271 -11.65 -5.79 6.30
N LEU A 272 -11.68 -4.47 6.14
CA LEU A 272 -10.96 -3.54 6.99
C LEU A 272 -11.91 -2.97 8.04
N VAL A 273 -11.60 -3.25 9.29
CA VAL A 273 -12.28 -2.67 10.44
C VAL A 273 -11.42 -1.55 11.01
N VAL A 274 -12.03 -0.39 11.27
CA VAL A 274 -11.40 0.76 11.91
C VAL A 274 -12.28 1.17 13.08
N GLY A 275 -11.75 1.09 14.28
CA GLY A 275 -12.53 1.28 15.52
C GLY A 275 -13.68 0.28 15.61
N ASN A 276 -14.91 0.78 15.62
CA ASN A 276 -16.12 -0.01 15.79
C ASN A 276 -16.93 -0.19 14.50
N ARG A 277 -16.33 -0.03 13.33
CA ARG A 277 -17.06 -0.10 12.06
C ARG A 277 -16.26 -0.74 10.94
N LEU A 278 -16.96 -1.34 10.00
CA LEU A 278 -16.40 -1.72 8.71
C LEU A 278 -16.08 -0.44 7.92
N SER A 279 -14.81 -0.26 7.54
CA SER A 279 -14.33 0.87 6.74
C SER A 279 -14.34 0.54 5.25
N ALA A 280 -13.87 -0.66 4.90
CA ALA A 280 -13.82 -1.10 3.51
C ALA A 280 -13.81 -2.62 3.41
N ALA A 281 -14.21 -3.14 2.24
CA ALA A 281 -14.12 -4.55 1.92
C ALA A 281 -13.63 -4.76 0.47
N ALA A 282 -12.76 -5.72 0.28
CA ALA A 282 -12.24 -6.10 -1.03
C ALA A 282 -12.34 -7.62 -1.23
N ARG A 283 -12.85 -8.03 -2.39
CA ARG A 283 -12.70 -9.40 -2.89
C ARG A 283 -11.33 -9.53 -3.51
N ARG A 284 -10.56 -10.50 -3.05
CA ARG A 284 -9.22 -10.78 -3.56
C ARG A 284 -9.25 -11.95 -4.54
N GLU A 285 -8.47 -11.84 -5.59
CA GLU A 285 -8.26 -12.93 -6.55
C GLU A 285 -6.76 -13.19 -6.71
N PRO A 286 -6.35 -14.49 -6.78
CA PRO A 286 -4.96 -14.85 -7.02
C PRO A 286 -4.44 -14.29 -8.34
N ALA A 287 -3.11 -14.20 -8.46
CA ALA A 287 -2.47 -13.92 -9.72
C ALA A 287 -2.90 -14.94 -10.78
N GLN A 288 -3.44 -14.46 -11.89
CA GLN A 288 -4.00 -15.26 -12.97
C GLN A 288 -3.83 -14.56 -14.31
N VAL A 289 -3.93 -15.34 -15.37
CA VAL A 289 -4.06 -14.83 -16.74
C VAL A 289 -5.32 -15.39 -17.39
N VAL A 290 -5.88 -14.66 -18.34
CA VAL A 290 -7.05 -15.07 -19.11
C VAL A 290 -6.62 -15.40 -20.54
N GLY A 291 -6.90 -16.60 -20.98
CA GLY A 291 -6.57 -17.07 -22.32
C GLY A 291 -7.26 -16.28 -23.42
N ASP A 292 -6.52 -16.03 -24.48
CA ASP A 292 -7.02 -15.42 -25.72
C ASP A 292 -6.98 -16.37 -26.92
N GLY A 293 -6.62 -17.64 -26.67
CA GLY A 293 -6.52 -18.70 -27.70
C GLY A 293 -5.31 -18.56 -28.62
N LYS A 294 -4.38 -17.65 -28.34
CA LYS A 294 -3.24 -17.34 -29.22
C LYS A 294 -1.90 -17.31 -28.49
N HIS A 295 -1.86 -16.67 -27.32
CA HIS A 295 -0.64 -16.45 -26.55
C HIS A 295 -0.48 -17.56 -25.49
N THR A 296 0.78 -17.90 -25.21
CA THR A 296 1.13 -18.80 -24.13
C THR A 296 0.89 -18.15 -22.76
N VAL A 297 0.81 -18.95 -21.69
CA VAL A 297 0.74 -18.43 -20.31
C VAL A 297 1.85 -17.45 -20.02
N ALA A 298 3.11 -17.75 -20.42
CA ALA A 298 4.24 -16.85 -20.22
C ALA A 298 4.06 -15.52 -20.95
N GLN A 299 3.59 -15.55 -22.20
CA GLN A 299 3.32 -14.33 -23.00
C GLN A 299 2.17 -13.50 -22.41
N LEU A 300 1.13 -14.15 -21.88
CA LEU A 300 0.03 -13.47 -21.22
C LEU A 300 0.47 -12.80 -19.92
N VAL A 301 1.35 -13.42 -19.14
CA VAL A 301 1.94 -12.81 -17.94
C VAL A 301 2.75 -11.58 -18.31
N GLU A 302 3.59 -11.67 -19.34
CA GLU A 302 4.38 -10.52 -19.80
C GLU A 302 3.47 -9.35 -20.24
N LYS A 303 2.41 -9.66 -21.00
CA LYS A 303 1.42 -8.67 -21.42
C LYS A 303 0.71 -8.01 -20.24
N GLU A 304 0.30 -8.79 -19.23
CA GLU A 304 -0.28 -8.25 -17.99
C GLU A 304 0.72 -7.34 -17.24
N ASN A 305 1.99 -7.71 -17.22
CA ASN A 305 3.04 -6.93 -16.56
C ASN A 305 3.42 -5.63 -17.29
N GLN A 306 3.02 -5.46 -18.55
CA GLN A 306 3.15 -4.21 -19.29
C GLN A 306 2.07 -3.17 -18.88
N ASN A 307 1.08 -3.55 -18.09
CA ASN A 307 0.10 -2.61 -17.55
C ASN A 307 0.82 -1.55 -16.68
N PRO A 308 0.71 -0.25 -16.98
CA PRO A 308 1.40 0.82 -16.24
C PRO A 308 0.99 0.90 -14.77
N LEU A 309 -0.14 0.31 -14.39
CA LEU A 309 -0.55 0.20 -12.99
C LEU A 309 0.22 -0.89 -12.22
N ARG A 310 0.96 -1.77 -12.93
CA ARG A 310 1.78 -2.83 -12.32
C ARG A 310 3.23 -2.39 -12.21
N GLY A 311 3.77 -2.47 -11.01
CA GLY A 311 5.18 -2.15 -10.73
C GLY A 311 5.82 -3.16 -9.78
N ASP A 312 7.09 -2.97 -9.54
CA ASP A 312 7.83 -3.74 -8.56
C ASP A 312 7.58 -3.16 -7.15
N GLY A 313 7.40 -4.03 -6.16
CA GLY A 313 7.15 -3.61 -4.77
C GLY A 313 5.73 -3.16 -4.47
N HIS A 314 5.60 -2.18 -3.57
CA HIS A 314 4.32 -1.70 -3.03
C HIS A 314 3.95 -0.28 -3.48
N ALA A 315 4.77 0.33 -4.31
CA ALA A 315 4.62 1.73 -4.73
C ALA A 315 3.46 1.94 -5.73
N THR A 316 3.23 0.98 -6.63
CA THR A 316 2.17 1.03 -7.64
C THR A 316 0.85 0.42 -7.16
N ALA A 317 -0.25 0.71 -7.86
CA ALA A 317 -1.58 0.16 -7.54
C ALA A 317 -1.62 -1.36 -7.57
N LEU A 318 -0.92 -1.99 -8.53
CA LEU A 318 -0.78 -3.43 -8.69
C LEU A 318 0.70 -3.82 -8.62
N THR A 319 0.96 -5.04 -8.16
CA THR A 319 2.30 -5.62 -8.23
C THR A 319 2.41 -6.47 -9.49
N LYS A 320 3.58 -6.49 -10.11
CA LYS A 320 3.86 -7.39 -11.24
C LYS A 320 3.64 -8.83 -10.84
N ILE A 321 3.06 -9.61 -11.73
CA ILE A 321 2.92 -11.06 -11.57
C ILE A 321 4.32 -11.66 -11.61
N ARG A 322 4.73 -12.31 -10.53
CA ARG A 322 6.00 -13.03 -10.48
C ARG A 322 5.83 -14.40 -11.08
N PHE A 323 6.61 -14.68 -12.10
CA PHE A 323 6.66 -15.99 -12.76
C PHE A 323 7.86 -16.79 -12.23
N ASP A 324 7.79 -17.12 -10.95
CA ASP A 324 8.83 -17.80 -10.18
C ASP A 324 8.55 -19.31 -10.01
N ASP A 325 9.44 -20.00 -9.30
CA ASP A 325 9.34 -21.45 -9.06
C ASP A 325 7.99 -21.86 -8.45
N ILE A 326 7.36 -20.99 -7.64
CA ILE A 326 6.05 -21.28 -7.04
C ILE A 326 4.96 -21.26 -8.13
N ALA A 327 5.01 -20.30 -9.05
CA ALA A 327 4.08 -20.23 -10.17
C ALA A 327 4.28 -21.43 -11.12
N LEU A 328 5.52 -21.80 -11.39
CA LEU A 328 5.86 -22.96 -12.21
C LEU A 328 5.38 -24.27 -11.58
N ALA A 329 5.62 -24.45 -10.28
CA ALA A 329 5.14 -25.63 -9.55
C ALA A 329 3.60 -25.71 -9.52
N HIS A 330 2.92 -24.53 -9.38
CA HIS A 330 1.45 -24.48 -9.43
C HIS A 330 0.91 -24.87 -10.81
N LEU A 331 1.50 -24.38 -11.90
CA LEU A 331 1.14 -24.79 -13.25
C LEU A 331 1.34 -26.30 -13.44
N ALA A 332 2.50 -26.83 -13.05
CA ALA A 332 2.82 -28.25 -13.19
C ALA A 332 1.83 -29.15 -12.41
N SER A 333 1.42 -28.75 -11.20
CA SER A 333 0.43 -29.48 -10.40
C SER A 333 -0.93 -29.56 -11.08
N ASN A 334 -1.26 -28.56 -11.91
CA ASN A 334 -2.47 -28.52 -12.73
C ASN A 334 -2.25 -29.11 -14.16
N LYS A 335 -1.11 -29.78 -14.39
CA LYS A 335 -0.73 -30.36 -15.69
C LYS A 335 -0.63 -29.31 -16.81
N LEU A 336 -0.28 -28.08 -16.44
CA LEU A 336 -0.04 -26.97 -17.34
C LEU A 336 1.45 -26.60 -17.37
N SER A 337 1.87 -25.88 -18.42
CA SER A 337 3.23 -25.37 -18.54
C SER A 337 3.22 -23.89 -18.96
N PRO A 338 4.36 -23.19 -18.89
CA PRO A 338 4.50 -21.82 -19.40
C PRO A 338 4.13 -21.67 -20.88
N GLU A 339 4.33 -22.72 -21.68
CA GLU A 339 4.07 -22.78 -23.11
C GLU A 339 2.62 -23.15 -23.45
N TYR A 340 1.80 -23.52 -22.45
CA TYR A 340 0.40 -23.79 -22.66
C TYR A 340 -0.34 -22.58 -23.22
N VAL A 341 -1.15 -22.79 -24.26
CA VAL A 341 -2.01 -21.75 -24.86
C VAL A 341 -3.44 -21.96 -24.35
N PRO A 342 -3.89 -21.14 -23.37
CA PRO A 342 -5.22 -21.26 -22.83
C PRO A 342 -6.28 -20.85 -23.85
N LYS A 343 -7.44 -21.53 -23.82
CA LYS A 343 -8.59 -21.20 -24.68
C LYS A 343 -9.09 -19.77 -24.34
N VAL A 344 -9.84 -19.18 -25.29
CA VAL A 344 -10.46 -17.88 -25.08
C VAL A 344 -11.33 -17.91 -23.83
N GLY A 345 -11.07 -17.03 -22.87
CA GLY A 345 -11.80 -16.93 -21.60
C GLY A 345 -11.37 -17.93 -20.52
N GLU A 346 -10.47 -18.87 -20.83
CA GLU A 346 -9.93 -19.80 -19.84
C GLU A 346 -9.05 -19.07 -18.83
N ARG A 347 -9.37 -19.21 -17.55
CA ARG A 347 -8.59 -18.66 -16.46
C ARG A 347 -7.51 -19.63 -16.02
N VAL A 348 -6.27 -19.21 -16.07
CA VAL A 348 -5.12 -19.96 -15.57
C VAL A 348 -4.58 -19.27 -14.33
N LEU A 349 -4.76 -19.91 -13.18
CA LEU A 349 -4.20 -19.44 -11.91
C LEU A 349 -2.70 -19.69 -11.89
N LEU A 350 -1.95 -18.75 -11.35
CA LEU A 350 -0.51 -18.84 -11.17
C LEU A 350 -0.12 -19.09 -9.71
N ARG A 351 -1.08 -18.91 -8.79
CA ARG A 351 -0.92 -19.13 -7.36
C ARG A 351 -2.26 -19.49 -6.72
N ASN A 352 -2.21 -20.15 -5.55
CA ASN A 352 -3.39 -20.42 -4.75
C ASN A 352 -3.77 -19.28 -3.81
N ASN A 353 -2.81 -18.41 -3.44
CA ASN A 353 -3.06 -17.30 -2.53
C ASN A 353 -3.44 -16.03 -3.31
N ALA A 354 -4.34 -15.25 -2.75
CA ALA A 354 -4.86 -14.02 -3.32
C ALA A 354 -4.07 -12.76 -2.88
N ASN A 355 -2.77 -12.88 -2.60
CA ASN A 355 -1.96 -11.77 -2.15
C ASN A 355 -1.66 -10.79 -3.29
N LEU A 356 -1.92 -9.49 -3.05
CA LEU A 356 -1.61 -8.44 -4.00
C LEU A 356 -0.11 -8.30 -4.26
N SER A 357 0.73 -8.59 -3.25
CA SER A 357 2.20 -8.55 -3.37
C SER A 357 2.78 -9.58 -4.35
N THR A 358 2.00 -10.53 -4.78
CA THR A 358 2.39 -11.57 -5.75
C THR A 358 1.67 -11.47 -7.09
N GLY A 359 1.01 -10.34 -7.36
CA GLY A 359 0.31 -10.07 -8.61
C GLY A 359 -1.19 -10.32 -8.57
N GLY A 360 -1.76 -10.66 -7.41
CA GLY A 360 -3.21 -10.77 -7.22
C GLY A 360 -3.93 -9.44 -7.44
N THR A 361 -5.25 -9.50 -7.59
CA THR A 361 -6.13 -8.36 -7.79
C THR A 361 -7.12 -8.19 -6.65
N ALA A 362 -7.67 -6.98 -6.50
CA ALA A 362 -8.70 -6.67 -5.53
C ALA A 362 -9.86 -5.94 -6.20
N THR A 363 -11.08 -6.32 -5.88
CA THR A 363 -12.30 -5.64 -6.29
C THR A 363 -12.98 -5.06 -5.07
N ASP A 364 -13.29 -3.77 -5.09
CA ASP A 364 -14.07 -3.14 -4.01
C ASP A 364 -15.48 -3.73 -3.96
N VAL A 365 -15.87 -4.20 -2.78
CA VAL A 365 -17.19 -4.75 -2.49
C VAL A 365 -17.78 -4.18 -1.21
N THR A 366 -17.30 -3.01 -0.80
CA THR A 366 -17.66 -2.40 0.50
C THR A 366 -19.16 -2.20 0.64
N ASP A 367 -19.82 -1.70 -0.41
CA ASP A 367 -21.24 -1.40 -0.40
C ASP A 367 -22.13 -2.67 -0.49
N ASP A 368 -21.50 -3.82 -0.75
CA ASP A 368 -22.14 -5.11 -0.99
C ASP A 368 -22.15 -6.02 0.24
N VAL A 369 -21.42 -5.65 1.29
CA VAL A 369 -21.24 -6.48 2.48
C VAL A 369 -22.54 -6.57 3.27
N HIS A 370 -23.00 -7.81 3.52
CA HIS A 370 -24.17 -8.04 4.38
C HIS A 370 -23.92 -7.49 5.78
N PRO A 371 -24.90 -6.83 6.43
CA PRO A 371 -24.74 -6.27 7.77
C PRO A 371 -24.22 -7.27 8.82
N ASP A 372 -24.67 -8.53 8.78
CA ASP A 372 -24.20 -9.55 9.73
C ASP A 372 -22.74 -9.93 9.48
N VAL A 373 -22.28 -9.90 8.23
CA VAL A 373 -20.86 -10.13 7.92
C VAL A 373 -20.01 -8.97 8.41
N ALA A 374 -20.47 -7.74 8.23
CA ALA A 374 -19.81 -6.55 8.77
C ALA A 374 -19.76 -6.60 10.30
N ALA A 375 -20.87 -6.94 10.96
CA ALA A 375 -20.93 -7.10 12.42
C ALA A 375 -19.99 -8.20 12.94
N SER A 376 -19.90 -9.34 12.22
CA SER A 376 -18.97 -10.42 12.57
C SER A 376 -17.50 -9.99 12.46
N ALA A 377 -17.16 -9.20 11.44
CA ALA A 377 -15.79 -8.67 11.29
C ALA A 377 -15.44 -7.68 12.40
N VAL A 378 -16.39 -6.78 12.77
CA VAL A 378 -16.21 -5.83 13.87
C VAL A 378 -16.07 -6.59 15.21
N ALA A 379 -16.94 -7.58 15.46
CA ALA A 379 -16.84 -8.41 16.66
C ALA A 379 -15.49 -9.14 16.74
N ALA A 380 -14.98 -9.66 15.62
CA ALA A 380 -13.68 -10.30 15.56
C ALA A 380 -12.55 -9.34 15.94
N ALA A 381 -12.52 -8.11 15.38
CA ALA A 381 -11.53 -7.10 15.72
C ALA A 381 -11.57 -6.73 17.21
N GLN A 382 -12.78 -6.54 17.77
CA GLN A 382 -12.99 -6.22 19.18
C GLN A 382 -12.56 -7.34 20.12
N MET A 383 -12.87 -8.61 19.79
CA MET A 383 -12.47 -9.77 20.60
C MET A 383 -10.95 -9.93 20.68
N ILE A 384 -10.24 -9.60 19.63
CA ILE A 384 -8.75 -9.59 19.60
C ILE A 384 -8.22 -8.35 20.33
N GLY A 385 -8.96 -7.24 20.30
CA GLY A 385 -8.56 -5.95 20.87
C GLY A 385 -7.79 -5.06 19.92
N LEU A 386 -7.99 -5.25 18.61
CA LEU A 386 -7.37 -4.42 17.56
C LEU A 386 -8.25 -3.22 17.23
N ASP A 387 -7.67 -2.05 17.21
CA ASP A 387 -8.30 -0.80 16.78
C ASP A 387 -8.34 -0.65 15.24
N ILE A 388 -7.38 -1.25 14.55
CA ILE A 388 -7.37 -1.42 13.09
C ILE A 388 -7.10 -2.89 12.78
N ALA A 389 -8.04 -3.54 12.11
CA ALA A 389 -7.93 -4.96 11.79
C ALA A 389 -8.25 -5.27 10.33
N GLY A 390 -7.43 -6.16 9.75
CA GLY A 390 -7.72 -6.78 8.47
C GLY A 390 -8.30 -8.18 8.69
N VAL A 391 -9.60 -8.36 8.46
CA VAL A 391 -10.31 -9.61 8.67
C VAL A 391 -10.44 -10.36 7.37
N ASP A 392 -9.89 -11.58 7.30
CA ASP A 392 -9.94 -12.45 6.13
C ASP A 392 -11.11 -13.42 6.25
N ILE A 393 -11.97 -13.42 5.24
CA ILE A 393 -13.20 -14.20 5.20
C ILE A 393 -13.21 -15.07 3.92
N LEU A 394 -13.58 -16.33 4.08
CA LEU A 394 -13.92 -17.21 2.98
C LEU A 394 -15.43 -17.48 2.99
N CYS A 395 -16.10 -17.14 1.90
CA CYS A 395 -17.53 -17.42 1.72
C CYS A 395 -17.91 -17.42 0.25
N GLU A 396 -19.03 -18.08 -0.10
CA GLU A 396 -19.53 -18.09 -1.47
C GLU A 396 -20.05 -16.73 -1.91
N SER A 397 -20.64 -15.97 -0.98
CA SER A 397 -21.23 -14.66 -1.26
C SER A 397 -21.13 -13.72 -0.08
N ILE A 398 -20.60 -12.53 -0.32
CA ILE A 398 -20.52 -11.46 0.69
C ILE A 398 -21.90 -10.83 1.02
N TYR A 399 -22.91 -11.07 0.20
CA TYR A 399 -24.28 -10.59 0.33
C TYR A 399 -25.16 -11.41 1.31
N LYS A 400 -24.62 -12.51 1.90
CA LYS A 400 -25.35 -13.41 2.77
C LYS A 400 -24.61 -13.60 4.09
N PRO A 401 -25.32 -13.85 5.21
CA PRO A 401 -24.70 -14.24 6.48
C PRO A 401 -23.77 -15.45 6.32
N LEU A 402 -22.65 -15.47 7.03
CA LEU A 402 -21.63 -16.53 6.92
C LEU A 402 -22.18 -17.90 7.29
N GLU A 403 -23.01 -17.99 8.34
CA GLU A 403 -23.59 -19.22 8.87
C GLU A 403 -24.53 -19.90 7.87
N GLN A 404 -25.25 -19.12 7.04
CA GLN A 404 -26.19 -19.65 6.06
C GLN A 404 -25.51 -20.32 4.86
N GLN A 405 -24.23 -20.10 4.68
CA GLN A 405 -23.45 -20.59 3.52
C GLN A 405 -22.21 -21.38 3.94
N GLY A 406 -22.02 -21.63 5.24
CA GLY A 406 -20.84 -22.32 5.76
C GLY A 406 -19.54 -21.54 5.56
N GLY A 407 -19.63 -20.20 5.43
CA GLY A 407 -18.49 -19.30 5.39
C GLY A 407 -17.92 -19.02 6.77
N GLY A 408 -16.74 -18.42 6.85
CA GLY A 408 -16.14 -18.09 8.13
C GLY A 408 -14.91 -17.15 8.04
N ILE A 409 -14.56 -16.58 9.18
CA ILE A 409 -13.35 -15.81 9.37
C ILE A 409 -12.18 -16.78 9.51
N VAL A 410 -11.17 -16.65 8.66
CA VAL A 410 -9.99 -17.53 8.63
C VAL A 410 -8.77 -16.92 9.28
N GLU A 411 -8.68 -15.59 9.34
CA GLU A 411 -7.57 -14.85 9.93
C GLU A 411 -7.99 -13.43 10.31
N VAL A 412 -7.39 -12.90 11.39
CA VAL A 412 -7.47 -11.48 11.77
C VAL A 412 -6.05 -10.95 11.84
N ASN A 413 -5.78 -9.88 11.08
CA ASN A 413 -4.43 -9.34 10.93
C ASN A 413 -4.33 -7.96 11.59
N ALA A 414 -3.31 -7.75 12.41
CA ALA A 414 -2.83 -6.43 12.82
C ALA A 414 -2.09 -5.75 11.66
N ALA A 415 -1.89 -4.45 11.73
CA ALA A 415 -1.19 -3.64 10.72
C ALA A 415 -1.61 -3.94 9.27
N PRO A 416 -2.91 -3.98 8.93
CA PRO A 416 -3.34 -4.40 7.60
C PRO A 416 -2.87 -3.44 6.51
N GLY A 417 -2.41 -3.99 5.37
CA GLY A 417 -2.11 -3.17 4.20
C GLY A 417 -3.38 -2.51 3.65
N LEU A 418 -3.37 -1.18 3.50
CA LEU A 418 -4.54 -0.41 3.06
C LEU A 418 -4.64 -0.28 1.53
N ARG A 419 -3.57 -0.59 0.78
CA ARG A 419 -3.47 -0.36 -0.66
C ARG A 419 -4.65 -0.91 -1.46
N MET A 420 -5.13 -2.11 -1.14
CA MET A 420 -6.25 -2.74 -1.85
C MET A 420 -7.57 -2.01 -1.70
N HIS A 421 -7.72 -1.24 -0.61
CA HIS A 421 -8.91 -0.44 -0.35
C HIS A 421 -8.78 0.98 -0.91
N LEU A 422 -7.56 1.55 -0.89
CA LEU A 422 -7.26 2.87 -1.45
C LEU A 422 -7.31 2.90 -2.97
N LYS A 423 -6.70 1.88 -3.60
CA LYS A 423 -6.57 1.75 -5.06
C LYS A 423 -6.87 0.30 -5.47
N PRO A 424 -8.13 -0.14 -5.42
CA PRO A 424 -8.52 -1.47 -5.88
C PRO A 424 -8.27 -1.61 -7.38
N SER A 425 -8.13 -2.85 -7.86
CA SER A 425 -8.01 -3.14 -9.30
C SER A 425 -9.30 -2.81 -10.04
N TYR A 426 -10.44 -2.99 -9.35
CA TYR A 426 -11.79 -2.74 -9.87
C TYR A 426 -12.65 -2.14 -8.75
N GLY A 427 -13.55 -1.22 -9.13
CA GLY A 427 -14.46 -0.55 -8.20
C GLY A 427 -13.90 0.77 -7.69
N LYS A 428 -14.36 1.21 -6.51
CA LYS A 428 -14.07 2.53 -5.95
C LYS A 428 -12.92 2.46 -4.95
N GLY A 429 -12.00 3.42 -5.00
CA GLY A 429 -11.09 3.67 -3.89
C GLY A 429 -11.86 4.20 -2.67
N ARG A 430 -11.47 3.73 -1.48
CA ARG A 430 -12.09 4.12 -0.19
C ARG A 430 -11.12 4.99 0.60
N ALA A 431 -11.65 6.06 1.20
CA ALA A 431 -10.87 7.02 1.99
C ALA A 431 -10.54 6.48 3.40
N VAL A 432 -9.96 5.26 3.47
CA VAL A 432 -9.71 4.57 4.74
C VAL A 432 -8.73 5.30 5.66
N GLY A 433 -7.84 6.14 5.09
CA GLY A 433 -6.98 7.01 5.88
C GLY A 433 -7.76 8.05 6.70
N GLU A 434 -8.86 8.59 6.12
CA GLU A 434 -9.76 9.49 6.84
C GLU A 434 -10.46 8.79 8.01
N ASP A 435 -10.90 7.54 7.80
CA ASP A 435 -11.53 6.75 8.87
C ASP A 435 -10.57 6.52 10.03
N ILE A 436 -9.30 6.24 9.75
CA ILE A 436 -8.26 6.05 10.76
C ILE A 436 -8.00 7.36 11.52
N ILE A 437 -7.83 8.48 10.80
CA ILE A 437 -7.62 9.78 11.44
C ILE A 437 -8.85 10.22 12.25
N ASN A 438 -10.07 9.94 11.80
CA ASN A 438 -11.29 10.23 12.54
C ASN A 438 -11.43 9.37 13.79
N MET A 439 -10.93 8.14 13.79
CA MET A 439 -10.84 7.29 14.99
C MET A 439 -9.79 7.84 15.97
N MET A 440 -8.61 8.23 15.49
CA MET A 440 -7.52 8.75 16.32
C MET A 440 -7.86 10.14 16.91
N PHE A 441 -8.44 11.00 16.09
CA PHE A 441 -8.81 12.38 16.42
C PHE A 441 -10.27 12.60 16.07
N PRO A 442 -11.21 12.51 17.03
CA PRO A 442 -12.62 12.78 16.77
C PRO A 442 -12.87 14.13 16.10
N PRO A 443 -14.02 14.34 15.44
CA PRO A 443 -14.36 15.62 14.83
C PRO A 443 -14.24 16.78 15.81
N GLY A 444 -13.52 17.84 15.41
CA GLY A 444 -13.25 19.01 16.27
C GLY A 444 -11.91 18.95 17.02
N GLU A 445 -11.23 17.80 17.05
CA GLU A 445 -9.87 17.70 17.57
C GLU A 445 -8.85 17.91 16.45
N ASP A 446 -7.88 18.82 16.69
CA ASP A 446 -6.80 19.14 15.76
C ASP A 446 -5.44 18.56 16.20
N GLY A 447 -5.43 17.77 17.28
CA GLY A 447 -4.22 17.14 17.81
C GLY A 447 -3.26 18.10 18.53
N ARG A 448 -3.68 19.35 18.81
CA ARG A 448 -2.85 20.32 19.53
C ARG A 448 -3.27 20.37 20.99
N SER A 449 -2.31 20.36 21.91
CA SER A 449 -2.56 20.69 23.33
C SER A 449 -2.46 22.21 23.52
N GLU A 450 -3.21 22.74 24.50
CA GLU A 450 -3.22 24.16 24.83
C GLU A 450 -1.83 24.69 25.20
N GLU A 451 -0.94 23.83 25.68
CA GLU A 451 0.43 24.15 26.06
C GLU A 451 1.31 24.64 24.88
N HIS A 452 0.89 24.42 23.65
CA HIS A 452 1.63 24.80 22.44
C HIS A 452 0.91 25.85 21.56
N THR A 453 -0.13 26.48 22.07
CA THR A 453 -0.87 27.55 21.36
C THR A 453 -0.41 28.96 21.70
N SER A 454 0.66 29.11 22.50
CA SER A 454 1.27 30.42 22.88
C SER A 454 2.51 30.74 22.07
#